data_5c9425082ae3c614ea1eac0f7733ee0c
#
_entry.id   5c9425082ae3c614ea1eac0f7733ee0c
#
_cell.length_a   1.000
_cell.length_b   1.000
_cell.length_c   1.000
_cell.angle_alpha   90.00
_cell.angle_beta   90.00
_cell.angle_gamma   90.00
#
_symmetry.space_group_name_H-M   'P 1'
#
loop_
_entity.id
_entity.type
_entity.pdbx_description
1 polymer ?
#
loop_
_entity_poly.entity_id
_entity_poly.type
_entity_poly.pdbx_seq_one_letter_code
_entity_poly.pdbx_strand_id
1 'polypeptide(L)'
;MSTFKGKKVLITGGASGIGKIMGEQALNKGAEVLVIWDINQNNIDTTIEELSKLGHVRGFRVDVSNYEMVTSSYAKVKAKVGEIDILINCAGIITSNKTFDVCTSDEIDRTMKVNAIAPM
;
A
#
# COMPACT_ATOMS: atom_id res chain seq x y z
N MET A 1 13.58 -17.17 1.36
CA MET A 1 13.90 -16.03 0.53
C MET A 1 12.83 -14.97 0.63
N SER A 2 13.22 -13.71 0.69
CA SER A 2 12.24 -12.63 0.83
C SER A 2 11.85 -12.08 -0.53
N THR A 3 10.54 -12.04 -0.81
CA THR A 3 10.03 -11.37 -2.01
C THR A 3 10.08 -9.85 -1.87
N PHE A 4 10.30 -9.34 -0.66
CA PHE A 4 10.25 -7.91 -0.40
C PHE A 4 11.62 -7.22 -0.49
N LYS A 5 12.71 -7.97 -0.46
CA LYS A 5 14.03 -7.37 -0.40
C LYS A 5 14.31 -6.47 -1.60
N GLY A 6 14.62 -5.21 -1.31
CA GLY A 6 14.90 -4.23 -2.35
C GLY A 6 13.71 -3.77 -3.14
N LYS A 7 12.50 -4.13 -2.72
CA LYS A 7 11.28 -3.80 -3.46
C LYS A 7 10.57 -2.60 -2.88
N LYS A 8 9.86 -1.89 -3.73
CA LYS A 8 9.00 -0.78 -3.34
C LYS A 8 7.60 -1.33 -3.21
N VAL A 9 7.05 -1.23 -2.01
CA VAL A 9 5.78 -1.88 -1.66
C VAL A 9 4.73 -0.83 -1.34
N LEU A 10 3.54 -1.00 -1.91
CA LEU A 10 2.39 -0.14 -1.61
C LEU A 10 1.30 -1.01 -1.02
N ILE A 11 0.79 -0.62 0.15
CA ILE A 11 -0.28 -1.37 0.82
C ILE A 11 -1.48 -0.45 1.01
N THR A 12 -2.62 -0.82 0.43
CA THR A 12 -3.87 -0.11 0.71
C THR A 12 -4.45 -0.68 2.00
N GLY A 13 -5.00 0.20 2.83
CA GLY A 13 -5.42 -0.20 4.16
C GLY A 13 -4.24 -0.51 5.05
N GLY A 14 -3.11 0.18 4.84
CA GLY A 14 -1.86 -0.16 5.49
C GLY A 14 -1.66 0.40 6.88
N ALA A 15 -2.61 1.20 7.38
CA ALA A 15 -2.43 1.89 8.66
C ALA A 15 -3.13 1.19 9.82
N SER A 16 -3.69 0.03 9.62
CA SER A 16 -4.33 -0.71 10.69
C SER A 16 -4.50 -2.17 10.32
N GLY A 17 -4.73 -3.00 11.33
CA GLY A 17 -5.06 -4.42 11.14
C GLY A 17 -4.03 -5.17 10.32
N ILE A 18 -4.54 -5.99 9.42
CA ILE A 18 -3.71 -6.87 8.61
C ILE A 18 -2.74 -6.08 7.73
N GLY A 19 -3.20 -4.96 7.17
CA GLY A 19 -2.34 -4.15 6.33
C GLY A 19 -1.11 -3.63 7.04
N LYS A 20 -1.29 -3.20 8.28
CA LYS A 20 -0.17 -2.71 9.09
C LYS A 20 0.81 -3.83 9.40
N ILE A 21 0.29 -5.02 9.72
CA ILE A 21 1.14 -6.17 9.96
C ILE A 21 1.95 -6.55 8.73
N MET A 22 1.30 -6.51 7.57
CA MET A 22 1.99 -6.81 6.31
C MET A 22 3.10 -5.80 6.04
N GLY A 23 2.83 -4.52 6.34
CA GLY A 23 3.85 -3.48 6.15
C GLY A 23 5.05 -3.69 7.04
N GLU A 24 4.80 -4.04 8.29
CA GLU A 24 5.89 -4.33 9.22
C GLU A 24 6.73 -5.49 8.71
N GLN A 25 6.08 -6.54 8.23
CA GLN A 25 6.80 -7.69 7.71
C GLN A 25 7.60 -7.34 6.45
N ALA A 26 7.02 -6.53 5.58
CA ALA A 26 7.73 -6.12 4.38
C ALA A 26 9.03 -5.40 4.72
N LEU A 27 8.97 -4.48 5.68
CA LEU A 27 10.16 -3.75 6.10
C LEU A 27 11.17 -4.67 6.77
N ASN A 28 10.71 -5.58 7.62
CA ASN A 28 11.60 -6.53 8.27
C ASN A 28 12.29 -7.44 7.26
N LYS A 29 11.67 -7.65 6.11
CA LYS A 29 12.23 -8.50 5.07
C LYS A 29 13.00 -7.70 4.01
N GLY A 30 13.28 -6.44 4.29
CA GLY A 30 14.19 -5.68 3.47
C GLY A 30 13.58 -4.85 2.35
N ALA A 31 12.30 -4.55 2.43
CA ALA A 31 11.67 -3.65 1.44
C ALA A 31 12.44 -2.33 1.40
N GLU A 32 12.63 -1.82 0.20
CA GLU A 32 13.34 -0.56 0.02
C GLU A 32 12.53 0.61 0.57
N VAL A 33 11.22 0.60 0.33
CA VAL A 33 10.32 1.61 0.87
C VAL A 33 8.94 1.00 0.98
N LEU A 34 8.23 1.40 2.02
CA LEU A 34 6.85 1.02 2.24
C LEU A 34 5.98 2.26 2.07
N VAL A 35 5.01 2.19 1.16
CA VAL A 35 4.01 3.24 1.00
C VAL A 35 2.70 2.70 1.52
N ILE A 36 2.05 3.44 2.42
CA ILE A 36 0.76 3.02 2.94
C ILE A 36 -0.31 4.02 2.53
N TRP A 37 -1.43 3.49 2.06
CA TRP A 37 -2.62 4.26 1.76
C TRP A 37 -3.70 3.86 2.74
N ASP A 38 -4.33 4.83 3.35
CA ASP A 38 -5.41 4.57 4.28
C ASP A 38 -6.33 5.77 4.29
N ILE A 39 -7.52 5.60 4.80
CA ILE A 39 -8.49 6.68 4.87
C ILE A 39 -8.35 7.49 6.17
N ASN A 40 -7.74 6.91 7.17
CA ASN A 40 -7.62 7.52 8.49
C ASN A 40 -6.23 8.14 8.68
N GLN A 41 -6.17 9.47 8.66
CA GLN A 41 -4.91 10.18 8.77
C GLN A 41 -4.20 9.92 10.11
N ASN A 42 -4.94 9.83 11.19
CA ASN A 42 -4.32 9.58 12.49
C ASN A 42 -3.65 8.22 12.54
N ASN A 43 -4.29 7.21 11.95
CA ASN A 43 -3.70 5.89 11.89
C ASN A 43 -2.46 5.88 11.00
N ILE A 44 -2.48 6.65 9.91
CA ILE A 44 -1.32 6.77 9.04
C ILE A 44 -0.14 7.37 9.80
N ASP A 45 -0.39 8.45 10.51
CA ASP A 45 0.67 9.13 11.26
C ASP A 45 1.28 8.22 12.31
N THR A 46 0.45 7.51 13.05
CA THR A 46 0.90 6.58 14.08
C THR A 46 1.73 5.45 13.46
N THR A 47 1.25 4.91 12.34
CA THR A 47 1.93 3.81 11.68
C THR A 47 3.29 4.25 11.14
N ILE A 48 3.35 5.43 10.55
CA ILE A 48 4.63 5.96 10.06
C ILE A 48 5.60 6.08 11.21
N GLU A 49 5.16 6.62 12.34
CA GLU A 49 6.02 6.78 13.50
C GLU A 49 6.56 5.45 13.97
N GLU A 50 5.69 4.45 14.07
CA GLU A 50 6.09 3.14 14.55
C GLU A 50 6.99 2.40 13.58
N LEU A 51 6.62 2.40 12.30
CA LEU A 51 7.33 1.60 11.31
C LEU A 51 8.59 2.29 10.78
N SER A 52 8.74 3.58 10.97
CA SER A 52 9.96 4.28 10.55
C SER A 52 11.20 3.77 11.26
N LYS A 53 11.01 3.11 12.39
CA LYS A 53 12.13 2.48 13.10
C LYS A 53 12.67 1.28 12.34
N LEU A 54 11.88 0.71 11.45
CA LEU A 54 12.24 -0.49 10.70
C LEU A 54 12.77 -0.17 9.30
N GLY A 55 12.41 0.99 8.77
CA GLY A 55 12.82 1.34 7.43
C GLY A 55 12.13 2.58 6.93
N HIS A 56 12.17 2.76 5.61
CA HIS A 56 11.62 3.96 4.98
C HIS A 56 10.11 3.79 4.73
N VAL A 57 9.31 4.66 5.32
CA VAL A 57 7.85 4.59 5.24
C VAL A 57 7.29 5.93 4.79
N ARG A 58 6.33 5.89 3.87
CA ARG A 58 5.57 7.06 3.47
C ARG A 58 4.10 6.72 3.54
N GLY A 59 3.28 7.69 3.90
CA GLY A 59 1.85 7.48 4.00
C GLY A 59 1.07 8.58 3.30
N PHE A 60 -0.06 8.19 2.72
CA PHE A 60 -0.95 9.13 2.03
C PHE A 60 -2.38 8.77 2.40
N ARG A 61 -3.17 9.80 2.65
CA ARG A 61 -4.59 9.59 2.89
C ARG A 61 -5.27 9.41 1.55
N VAL A 62 -5.76 8.22 1.30
CA VAL A 62 -6.40 7.88 0.03
C VAL A 62 -7.64 7.04 0.29
N ASP A 63 -8.75 7.47 -0.29
CA ASP A 63 -9.98 6.69 -0.31
C ASP A 63 -9.98 5.88 -1.60
N VAL A 64 -9.77 4.58 -1.49
CA VAL A 64 -9.64 3.74 -2.68
C VAL A 64 -10.95 3.57 -3.45
N SER A 65 -12.07 4.01 -2.88
CA SER A 65 -13.32 4.00 -3.60
C SER A 65 -13.45 5.21 -4.53
N ASN A 66 -12.53 6.15 -4.43
CA ASN A 66 -12.52 7.37 -5.25
C ASN A 66 -11.49 7.23 -6.35
N TYR A 67 -11.95 7.03 -7.58
CA TYR A 67 -11.07 6.78 -8.72
C TYR A 67 -10.07 7.91 -8.96
N GLU A 68 -10.57 9.15 -8.93
CA GLU A 68 -9.71 10.30 -9.18
C GLU A 68 -8.63 10.43 -8.11
N MET A 69 -9.00 10.19 -6.86
CA MET A 69 -8.05 10.26 -5.76
C MET A 69 -6.98 9.18 -5.87
N VAL A 70 -7.37 7.98 -6.26
CA VAL A 70 -6.43 6.88 -6.46
C VAL A 70 -5.44 7.24 -7.57
N THR A 71 -5.96 7.72 -8.69
CA THR A 71 -5.12 8.07 -9.84
C THR A 71 -4.12 9.16 -9.51
N SER A 72 -4.60 10.24 -8.88
CA SER A 72 -3.72 11.36 -8.55
C SER A 72 -2.72 10.98 -7.46
N SER A 73 -3.13 10.16 -6.50
CA SER A 73 -2.24 9.72 -5.44
C SER A 73 -1.16 8.80 -5.96
N TYR A 74 -1.49 7.94 -6.90
CA TYR A 74 -0.50 7.05 -7.49
C TYR A 74 0.54 7.86 -8.29
N ALA A 75 0.10 8.91 -8.98
CA ALA A 75 1.02 9.78 -9.67
C ALA A 75 2.00 10.44 -8.69
N LYS A 76 1.52 10.85 -7.53
CA LYS A 76 2.37 11.41 -6.49
C LYS A 76 3.38 10.39 -5.96
N VAL A 77 2.94 9.16 -5.78
CA VAL A 77 3.82 8.10 -5.33
C VAL A 77 4.93 7.87 -6.36
N LYS A 78 4.57 7.81 -7.64
CA LYS A 78 5.57 7.63 -8.69
C LYS A 78 6.58 8.76 -8.70
N ALA A 79 6.11 9.99 -8.49
CA ALA A 79 7.01 11.14 -8.49
C ALA A 79 7.97 11.15 -7.30
N LYS A 80 7.51 10.68 -6.14
CA LYS A 80 8.30 10.74 -4.91
C LYS A 80 9.13 9.49 -4.65
N VAL A 81 8.61 8.34 -5.04
CA VAL A 81 9.19 7.05 -4.67
C VAL A 81 9.69 6.29 -5.89
N GLY A 82 9.04 6.48 -7.02
CA GLY A 82 9.33 5.75 -8.22
C GLY A 82 8.33 4.62 -8.45
N GLU A 83 8.73 3.67 -9.28
CA GLU A 83 7.86 2.57 -9.68
C GLU A 83 7.62 1.63 -8.52
N ILE A 84 6.36 1.34 -8.23
CA ILE A 84 6.00 0.37 -7.20
C ILE A 84 6.17 -1.03 -7.77
N ASP A 85 6.82 -1.90 -7.02
CA ASP A 85 7.06 -3.28 -7.44
C ASP A 85 5.97 -4.23 -6.96
N ILE A 86 5.41 -3.98 -5.77
CA ILE A 86 4.45 -4.89 -5.15
C ILE A 86 3.29 -4.07 -4.60
N LEU A 87 2.07 -4.46 -4.98
CA LEU A 87 0.86 -3.87 -4.42
C LEU A 87 0.14 -4.92 -3.59
N ILE A 88 -0.13 -4.59 -2.33
CA ILE A 88 -0.93 -5.43 -1.45
C ILE A 88 -2.21 -4.68 -1.15
N ASN A 89 -3.32 -5.23 -1.60
CA ASN A 89 -4.62 -4.56 -1.48
C ASN A 89 -5.37 -5.10 -0.28
N CYS A 90 -5.26 -4.41 0.85
CA CYS A 90 -5.95 -4.80 2.08
C CYS A 90 -7.22 -3.99 2.32
N ALA A 91 -7.37 -2.85 1.65
CA ALA A 91 -8.58 -2.05 1.81
C ALA A 91 -9.77 -2.82 1.24
N GLY A 92 -10.86 -2.85 1.96
CA GLY A 92 -12.06 -3.51 1.49
C GLY A 92 -12.12 -5.02 1.74
N ILE A 93 -11.10 -5.59 2.35
CA ILE A 93 -11.07 -7.02 2.63
C ILE A 93 -12.11 -7.40 3.68
N ILE A 94 -12.45 -6.47 4.55
CA ILE A 94 -13.28 -6.72 5.72
C ILE A 94 -14.59 -7.42 5.39
N THR A 95 -15.19 -7.07 4.27
CA THR A 95 -16.51 -7.59 3.88
C THR A 95 -16.40 -8.83 3.01
N SER A 96 -15.21 -9.34 2.81
CA SER A 96 -14.96 -10.39 1.86
C SER A 96 -14.14 -11.49 2.51
N ASN A 97 -14.40 -12.71 2.12
CA ASN A 97 -13.60 -13.84 2.59
C ASN A 97 -12.39 -14.10 1.72
N LYS A 98 -12.10 -13.18 0.83
CA LYS A 98 -10.98 -13.35 -0.08
C LYS A 98 -9.68 -12.98 0.58
N THR A 99 -8.64 -13.66 0.18
CA THR A 99 -7.29 -13.27 0.56
C THR A 99 -6.89 -12.05 -0.24
N PHE A 100 -5.93 -11.30 0.25
CA PHE A 100 -5.43 -10.17 -0.51
C PHE A 100 -4.49 -10.65 -1.59
N ASP A 101 -4.43 -9.85 -2.67
CA ASP A 101 -3.59 -10.15 -3.80
C ASP A 101 -2.26 -9.42 -3.68
N VAL A 102 -1.21 -10.08 -4.15
CA VAL A 102 0.11 -9.48 -4.25
C VAL A 102 0.44 -9.43 -5.74
N CYS A 103 0.68 -8.23 -6.24
CA CYS A 103 0.83 -8.00 -7.66
C CYS A 103 2.23 -7.56 -8.07
N THR A 104 2.61 -7.88 -9.30
CA THR A 104 3.84 -7.37 -9.87
C THR A 104 3.62 -5.95 -10.40
N SER A 105 4.69 -5.30 -10.82
CA SER A 105 4.63 -3.94 -11.31
C SER A 105 3.65 -3.75 -12.46
N ASP A 106 3.67 -4.65 -13.45
CA ASP A 106 2.75 -4.56 -14.58
C ASP A 106 1.32 -4.77 -14.14
N GLU A 107 1.11 -5.67 -13.22
CA GLU A 107 -0.22 -5.96 -12.70
C GLU A 107 -0.74 -4.81 -11.86
N ILE A 108 0.16 -4.05 -11.22
CA ILE A 108 -0.24 -2.91 -10.41
C ILE A 108 -0.98 -1.87 -11.22
N ASP A 109 -0.44 -1.49 -12.37
CA ASP A 109 -1.09 -0.48 -13.21
C ASP A 109 -2.49 -0.91 -13.60
N ARG A 110 -2.65 -2.17 -13.99
CA ARG A 110 -3.95 -2.69 -14.38
C ARG A 110 -4.87 -2.81 -13.19
N THR A 111 -4.34 -3.29 -12.06
CA THR A 111 -5.13 -3.46 -10.84
C THR A 111 -5.63 -2.13 -10.32
N MET A 112 -4.80 -1.11 -10.33
CA MET A 112 -5.21 0.22 -9.92
C MET A 112 -6.39 0.73 -10.73
N LYS A 113 -6.33 0.57 -12.04
CA LYS A 113 -7.40 1.03 -12.90
C LYS A 113 -8.68 0.28 -12.66
N VAL A 114 -8.59 -1.04 -12.51
CA VAL A 114 -9.79 -1.88 -12.31
C VAL A 114 -10.39 -1.64 -10.94
N ASN A 115 -9.56 -1.68 -9.90
CA ASN A 115 -10.06 -1.53 -8.53
C ASN A 115 -10.62 -0.14 -8.26
N ALA A 116 -10.06 0.86 -8.92
CA ALA A 116 -10.56 2.22 -8.75
C ALA A 116 -11.93 2.40 -9.39
N ILE A 117 -12.21 1.64 -10.45
CA ILE A 117 -13.50 1.72 -11.15
C ILE A 117 -14.55 0.87 -10.45
N ALA A 118 -14.14 -0.26 -9.92
CA ALA A 118 -15.06 -1.20 -9.29
C ALA A 118 -14.62 -1.44 -7.84
N PRO A 119 -14.73 -0.43 -7.00
CA PRO A 119 -14.36 -0.60 -5.61
C PRO A 119 -15.27 -1.62 -4.96
N MET A 120 -14.75 -2.36 -4.08
CA MET A 120 -15.45 -3.44 -3.41
C MET A 120 -16.83 -3.07 -2.92
#